data_2d2728685d932d28d75cd64d31feb032
#
_entry.id   2d2728685d932d28d75cd64d31feb032
#
_cell.length_a   1.000
_cell.length_b   1.000
_cell.length_c   1.000
_cell.angle_alpha   90.00
_cell.angle_beta   90.00
_cell.angle_gamma   90.00
#
_symmetry.space_group_name_H-M   'P 1'
#
loop_
_entity.id
_entity.type
_entity.pdbx_description
1 polymer ?
#
loop_
_entity_poly.entity_id
_entity_poly.type
_entity_poly.pdbx_seq_one_letter_code
_entity_poly.pdbx_strand_id
1 'polypeptide(L)'
;MKMWKDTVRQCIFLKPAHISLYSLQIEEGTEFYELYKDGKMEAVPEIQDREMYHQALAMMKEAGYMHYEISNAALPGFESRHNLKYWSYAEYLGLGLGASSFAGGSRFKNTSRMHEYLTAIREHVPPVDQESIENYSQREEMGIFVFTGLRKAEGFSLDHFHHVFRRSEEHTSELQSHEP
;
A
#
# COMPACT_ATOMS: atom_id res chain seq x y z
N MET A 1 -1.24 -10.29 -25.08
CA MET A 1 0.24 -10.14 -25.02
C MET A 1 0.82 -9.07 -25.96
N LYS A 2 0.58 -9.07 -27.29
CA LYS A 2 1.14 -8.04 -28.20
C LYS A 2 0.71 -6.61 -27.81
N MET A 3 -0.59 -6.37 -27.67
CA MET A 3 -1.13 -5.06 -27.26
C MET A 3 -0.52 -4.56 -25.94
N TRP A 4 -0.34 -5.46 -24.96
CA TRP A 4 0.30 -5.13 -23.69
C TRP A 4 1.73 -4.61 -23.88
N LYS A 5 2.55 -5.33 -24.63
CA LYS A 5 3.93 -4.89 -24.93
C LYS A 5 3.97 -3.56 -25.67
N ASP A 6 3.03 -3.33 -26.58
CA ASP A 6 2.96 -2.08 -27.32
C ASP A 6 2.56 -0.91 -26.39
N THR A 7 1.64 -1.15 -25.43
CA THR A 7 1.29 -0.17 -24.39
C THR A 7 2.51 0.16 -23.52
N VAL A 8 3.24 -0.85 -23.03
CA VAL A 8 4.44 -0.63 -22.20
C VAL A 8 5.51 0.15 -22.98
N ARG A 9 5.73 -0.17 -24.27
CA ARG A 9 6.66 0.59 -25.11
C ARG A 9 6.26 2.06 -25.27
N GLN A 10 4.96 2.33 -25.45
CA GLN A 10 4.46 3.70 -25.55
C GLN A 10 4.64 4.46 -24.23
N CYS A 11 4.37 3.83 -23.09
CA CYS A 11 4.62 4.42 -21.78
C CYS A 11 6.11 4.78 -21.62
N ILE A 12 7.02 3.87 -21.97
CA ILE A 12 8.47 4.10 -21.89
C ILE A 12 8.90 5.21 -22.86
N PHE A 13 8.34 5.24 -24.07
CA PHE A 13 8.65 6.26 -25.08
C PHE A 13 8.31 7.68 -24.59
N LEU A 14 7.24 7.83 -23.79
CA LEU A 14 6.87 9.12 -23.18
C LEU A 14 7.84 9.56 -22.08
N LYS A 15 8.75 8.69 -21.64
CA LYS A 15 9.77 8.97 -20.62
C LYS A 15 9.24 9.59 -19.32
N PRO A 16 8.15 9.07 -18.72
CA PRO A 16 7.74 9.55 -17.41
C PRO A 16 8.83 9.23 -16.38
N ALA A 17 8.92 10.02 -15.32
CA ALA A 17 9.87 9.75 -14.24
C ALA A 17 9.49 8.51 -13.41
N HIS A 18 8.20 8.13 -13.41
CA HIS A 18 7.64 7.05 -12.62
C HIS A 18 6.51 6.34 -13.38
N ILE A 19 6.44 5.01 -13.27
CA ILE A 19 5.40 4.18 -13.89
C ILE A 19 4.81 3.27 -12.82
N SER A 20 3.48 3.29 -12.70
CA SER A 20 2.72 2.34 -11.88
C SER A 20 2.10 1.26 -12.75
N LEU A 21 2.16 0.02 -12.29
CA LEU A 21 1.75 -1.17 -13.02
C LEU A 21 0.87 -2.03 -12.11
N TYR A 22 -0.38 -2.28 -12.54
CA TYR A 22 -1.33 -3.09 -11.78
C TYR A 22 -1.97 -4.14 -12.67
N SER A 23 -2.22 -5.31 -12.11
CA SER A 23 -3.16 -6.27 -12.68
C SER A 23 -4.58 -5.73 -12.58
N LEU A 24 -5.41 -6.01 -13.58
CA LEU A 24 -6.80 -5.62 -13.55
C LEU A 24 -7.54 -6.40 -12.45
N GLN A 25 -8.05 -5.70 -11.46
CA GLN A 25 -8.96 -6.26 -10.46
C GLN A 25 -10.40 -5.98 -10.89
N ILE A 26 -11.24 -7.02 -10.83
CA ILE A 26 -12.66 -6.93 -11.16
C ILE A 26 -13.39 -6.75 -9.84
N GLU A 27 -13.71 -5.50 -9.52
CA GLU A 27 -14.34 -5.10 -8.26
C GLU A 27 -15.86 -5.12 -8.35
N GLU A 28 -16.53 -5.67 -7.31
CA GLU A 28 -17.98 -5.67 -7.20
C GLU A 28 -18.54 -4.24 -7.26
N GLY A 29 -19.67 -4.07 -7.94
CA GLY A 29 -20.28 -2.76 -8.16
C GLY A 29 -19.72 -1.97 -9.34
N THR A 30 -18.79 -2.54 -10.13
CA THR A 30 -18.26 -1.93 -11.35
C THR A 30 -18.90 -2.55 -12.61
N GLU A 31 -18.85 -1.82 -13.73
CA GLU A 31 -19.31 -2.33 -15.03
C GLU A 31 -18.53 -3.60 -15.45
N PHE A 32 -17.24 -3.67 -15.16
CA PHE A 32 -16.44 -4.86 -15.43
C PHE A 32 -16.91 -6.07 -14.63
N TYR A 33 -17.35 -5.89 -13.40
CA TYR A 33 -17.91 -6.97 -12.60
C TYR A 33 -19.21 -7.51 -13.21
N GLU A 34 -20.10 -6.65 -13.69
CA GLU A 34 -21.34 -7.08 -14.34
C GLU A 34 -21.05 -7.82 -15.66
N LEU A 35 -20.09 -7.35 -16.46
CA LEU A 35 -19.68 -8.05 -17.68
C LEU A 35 -19.07 -9.42 -17.39
N TYR A 36 -18.26 -9.52 -16.33
CA TYR A 36 -17.66 -10.78 -15.87
C TYR A 36 -18.73 -11.75 -15.38
N LYS A 37 -19.64 -11.30 -14.54
CA LYS A 37 -20.75 -12.07 -13.99
C LYS A 37 -21.69 -12.60 -15.08
N ASP A 38 -21.95 -11.80 -16.10
CA ASP A 38 -22.76 -12.17 -17.26
C ASP A 38 -22.04 -13.07 -18.27
N GLY A 39 -20.77 -13.42 -18.03
CA GLY A 39 -19.95 -14.22 -18.95
C GLY A 39 -19.58 -13.48 -20.25
N LYS A 40 -19.74 -12.15 -20.29
CA LYS A 40 -19.39 -11.30 -21.44
C LYS A 40 -17.92 -10.88 -21.43
N MET A 41 -17.23 -11.06 -20.31
CA MET A 41 -15.81 -10.81 -20.13
C MET A 41 -15.20 -11.94 -19.32
N GLU A 42 -14.00 -12.33 -19.68
CA GLU A 42 -13.20 -13.29 -18.93
C GLU A 42 -12.08 -12.56 -18.17
N ALA A 43 -11.77 -13.02 -16.96
CA ALA A 43 -10.59 -12.56 -16.25
C ALA A 43 -9.33 -13.03 -16.97
N VAL A 44 -8.27 -12.23 -16.92
CA VAL A 44 -6.97 -12.65 -17.45
C VAL A 44 -6.47 -13.85 -16.65
N PRO A 45 -6.10 -14.98 -17.30
CA PRO A 45 -5.55 -16.13 -16.60
C PRO A 45 -4.30 -15.76 -15.78
N GLU A 46 -4.19 -16.27 -14.56
CA GLU A 46 -3.09 -15.92 -13.62
C GLU A 46 -1.69 -16.08 -14.24
N ILE A 47 -1.47 -17.16 -15.01
CA ILE A 47 -0.19 -17.40 -15.68
C ILE A 47 0.12 -16.28 -16.67
N GLN A 48 -0.89 -15.84 -17.46
CA GLN A 48 -0.74 -14.77 -18.43
C GLN A 48 -0.52 -13.42 -17.75
N ASP A 49 -1.24 -13.13 -16.67
CA ASP A 49 -1.08 -11.91 -15.89
C ASP A 49 0.34 -11.81 -15.31
N ARG A 50 0.83 -12.90 -14.72
CA ARG A 50 2.20 -13.00 -14.20
C ARG A 50 3.25 -12.79 -15.30
N GLU A 51 3.03 -13.39 -16.49
CA GLU A 51 3.92 -13.21 -17.63
C GLU A 51 3.92 -11.74 -18.12
N MET A 52 2.75 -11.10 -18.20
CA MET A 52 2.60 -9.69 -18.54
C MET A 52 3.37 -8.79 -17.56
N TYR A 53 3.27 -9.06 -16.28
CA TYR A 53 3.97 -8.34 -15.22
C TYR A 53 5.50 -8.47 -15.38
N HIS A 54 6.03 -9.68 -15.48
CA HIS A 54 7.47 -9.89 -15.62
C HIS A 54 8.04 -9.28 -16.88
N GLN A 55 7.31 -9.35 -17.99
CA GLN A 55 7.74 -8.74 -19.25
C GLN A 55 7.76 -7.21 -19.16
N ALA A 56 6.77 -6.59 -18.52
CA ALA A 56 6.77 -5.16 -18.31
C ALA A 56 7.95 -4.71 -17.45
N LEU A 57 8.24 -5.42 -16.34
CA LEU A 57 9.41 -5.12 -15.51
C LEU A 57 10.74 -5.25 -16.27
N ALA A 58 10.88 -6.28 -17.11
CA ALA A 58 12.08 -6.45 -17.94
C ALA A 58 12.26 -5.27 -18.91
N MET A 59 11.19 -4.87 -19.62
CA MET A 59 11.22 -3.75 -20.57
C MET A 59 11.52 -2.42 -19.87
N MET A 60 10.93 -2.18 -18.68
CA MET A 60 11.20 -0.98 -17.89
C MET A 60 12.64 -0.95 -17.41
N LYS A 61 13.19 -2.08 -16.95
CA LYS A 61 14.59 -2.21 -16.54
C LYS A 61 15.56 -1.90 -17.68
N GLU A 62 15.32 -2.43 -18.88
CA GLU A 62 16.12 -2.12 -20.09
C GLU A 62 16.07 -0.62 -20.45
N ALA A 63 14.97 0.05 -20.14
CA ALA A 63 14.79 1.48 -20.33
C ALA A 63 15.34 2.38 -19.18
N GLY A 64 16.00 1.76 -18.16
CA GLY A 64 16.65 2.49 -17.07
C GLY A 64 15.77 2.76 -15.86
N TYR A 65 14.55 2.20 -15.80
CA TYR A 65 13.71 2.25 -14.61
C TYR A 65 14.14 1.19 -13.60
N MET A 66 14.13 1.55 -12.33
CA MET A 66 14.32 0.63 -11.22
C MET A 66 12.95 0.24 -10.64
N HIS A 67 12.67 -1.06 -10.58
CA HIS A 67 11.56 -1.63 -9.84
C HIS A 67 11.89 -1.56 -8.35
N TYR A 68 11.25 -0.65 -7.60
CA TYR A 68 11.57 -0.41 -6.20
C TYR A 68 10.53 -0.99 -5.22
N GLU A 69 9.30 -1.27 -5.70
CA GLU A 69 8.26 -1.97 -4.96
C GLU A 69 7.28 -2.66 -5.93
N ILE A 70 6.43 -3.54 -5.44
CA ILE A 70 5.62 -4.50 -6.23
C ILE A 70 4.96 -3.87 -7.47
N SER A 71 4.36 -2.69 -7.34
CA SER A 71 3.52 -2.09 -8.39
C SER A 71 4.17 -0.89 -9.08
N ASN A 72 5.40 -0.53 -8.70
CA ASN A 72 5.98 0.73 -9.14
C ASN A 72 7.44 0.59 -9.57
N ALA A 73 7.77 1.25 -10.68
CA ALA A 73 9.13 1.44 -11.16
C ALA A 73 9.38 2.93 -11.44
N ALA A 74 10.59 3.40 -11.17
CA ALA A 74 10.96 4.80 -11.34
C ALA A 74 12.37 4.94 -11.92
N LEU A 75 12.65 6.06 -12.57
CA LEU A 75 14.03 6.47 -12.80
C LEU A 75 14.72 6.75 -11.47
N PRO A 76 16.06 6.55 -11.35
CA PRO A 76 16.79 6.75 -10.10
C PRO A 76 16.50 8.13 -9.47
N GLY A 77 16.09 8.14 -8.20
CA GLY A 77 15.74 9.35 -7.45
C GLY A 77 14.31 9.86 -7.64
N PHE A 78 13.47 9.15 -8.42
CA PHE A 78 12.07 9.49 -8.64
C PHE A 78 11.11 8.46 -8.01
N GLU A 79 11.60 7.65 -7.08
CA GLU A 79 10.78 6.73 -6.31
C GLU A 79 9.73 7.51 -5.48
N SER A 80 8.51 7.01 -5.41
CA SER A 80 7.45 7.65 -4.63
C SER A 80 7.77 7.58 -3.13
N ARG A 81 8.21 8.70 -2.57
CA ARG A 81 8.46 8.84 -1.12
C ARG A 81 7.20 8.56 -0.30
N HIS A 82 6.03 8.87 -0.84
CA HIS A 82 4.74 8.59 -0.23
C HIS A 82 4.50 7.07 -0.10
N ASN A 83 4.69 6.31 -1.20
CA ASN A 83 4.53 4.86 -1.17
C ASN A 83 5.56 4.20 -0.26
N LEU A 84 6.83 4.60 -0.37
CA LEU A 84 7.91 4.08 0.48
C LEU A 84 7.64 4.30 1.97
N LYS A 85 6.98 5.41 2.34
CA LYS A 85 6.57 5.68 3.71
C LYS A 85 5.61 4.59 4.24
N TYR A 86 4.61 4.19 3.46
CA TYR A 86 3.71 3.11 3.83
C TYR A 86 4.43 1.77 3.97
N TRP A 87 5.32 1.46 3.03
CA TRP A 87 6.06 0.20 3.02
C TRP A 87 7.17 0.13 4.09
N SER A 88 7.51 1.24 4.70
CA SER A 88 8.49 1.33 5.80
C SER A 88 7.85 1.39 7.19
N TYR A 89 6.56 1.06 7.31
CA TYR A 89 5.82 1.08 8.59
C TYR A 89 5.88 2.44 9.30
N ALA A 90 5.98 3.53 8.54
CA ALA A 90 6.01 4.87 9.10
C ALA A 90 4.60 5.38 9.37
N GLU A 91 4.44 6.11 10.47
CA GLU A 91 3.19 6.78 10.79
C GLU A 91 2.83 7.85 9.74
N TYR A 92 1.53 7.98 9.48
CA TYR A 92 0.99 8.99 8.58
C TYR A 92 -0.41 9.41 9.00
N LEU A 93 -0.75 10.66 8.67
CA LEU A 93 -2.08 11.21 8.84
C LEU A 93 -2.72 11.47 7.48
N GLY A 94 -3.92 10.92 7.29
CA GLY A 94 -4.75 11.14 6.13
C GLY A 94 -5.50 12.46 6.24
N LEU A 95 -5.40 13.29 5.22
CA LEU A 95 -6.12 14.56 5.13
C LEU A 95 -7.23 14.45 4.09
N GLY A 96 -8.42 14.86 4.47
CA GLY A 96 -9.60 14.85 3.59
C GLY A 96 -10.60 13.76 3.95
N LEU A 97 -11.69 13.76 3.18
CA LEU A 97 -12.84 12.87 3.33
C LEU A 97 -12.41 11.41 3.08
N GLY A 98 -12.73 10.50 4.00
CA GLY A 98 -12.43 9.08 3.88
C GLY A 98 -10.93 8.73 3.91
N ALA A 99 -10.04 9.70 4.18
CA ALA A 99 -8.60 9.47 4.20
C ALA A 99 -8.19 8.59 5.37
N SER A 100 -7.31 7.62 5.10
CA SER A 100 -6.78 6.70 6.10
C SER A 100 -5.56 7.28 6.81
N SER A 101 -5.42 6.96 8.09
CA SER A 101 -4.28 7.28 8.95
C SER A 101 -3.70 6.01 9.58
N PHE A 102 -2.44 6.06 9.94
CA PHE A 102 -1.78 5.08 10.80
C PHE A 102 -0.90 5.83 11.79
N ALA A 103 -1.24 5.79 13.05
CA ALA A 103 -0.50 6.48 14.12
C ALA A 103 -0.76 5.82 15.47
N GLY A 104 0.27 5.76 16.34
CA GLY A 104 0.16 5.18 17.68
C GLY A 104 -0.28 3.71 17.69
N GLY A 105 0.16 2.90 16.72
CA GLY A 105 -0.22 1.49 16.60
C GLY A 105 -1.67 1.25 16.16
N SER A 106 -2.38 2.30 15.73
CA SER A 106 -3.78 2.22 15.31
C SER A 106 -3.94 2.69 13.88
N ARG A 107 -4.83 2.04 13.13
CA ARG A 107 -5.30 2.52 11.83
C ARG A 107 -6.71 3.06 11.99
N PHE A 108 -6.98 4.18 11.35
CA PHE A 108 -8.31 4.79 11.35
C PHE A 108 -8.53 5.60 10.08
N LYS A 109 -9.79 5.95 9.81
CA LYS A 109 -10.18 6.75 8.65
C LYS A 109 -10.96 7.97 9.07
N ASN A 110 -10.87 9.02 8.29
CA ASN A 110 -11.82 10.12 8.39
C ASN A 110 -13.18 9.65 7.87
N THR A 111 -14.27 10.25 8.38
CA THR A 111 -15.61 9.94 7.86
C THR A 111 -15.68 10.15 6.34
N SER A 112 -16.41 9.28 5.64
CA SER A 112 -16.70 9.41 4.22
C SER A 112 -17.93 10.30 3.94
N ARG A 113 -18.61 10.76 5.00
CA ARG A 113 -19.80 11.60 4.90
C ARG A 113 -19.43 13.08 4.93
N MET A 114 -19.60 13.78 3.82
CA MET A 114 -19.19 15.18 3.62
C MET A 114 -19.71 16.10 4.71
N HIS A 115 -20.99 16.00 5.09
CA HIS A 115 -21.59 16.84 6.11
C HIS A 115 -20.88 16.68 7.47
N GLU A 116 -20.64 15.44 7.90
CA GLU A 116 -19.97 15.16 9.18
C GLU A 116 -18.52 15.63 9.17
N TYR A 117 -17.82 15.40 8.06
CA TYR A 117 -16.45 15.87 7.87
C TYR A 117 -16.38 17.41 8.04
N LEU A 118 -17.23 18.15 7.32
CA LEU A 118 -17.24 19.60 7.39
C LEU A 118 -17.68 20.13 8.77
N THR A 119 -18.59 19.45 9.43
CA THR A 119 -19.01 19.80 10.81
C THR A 119 -17.86 19.63 11.79
N ALA A 120 -17.18 18.48 11.77
CA ALA A 120 -16.02 18.22 12.62
C ALA A 120 -14.91 19.26 12.44
N ILE A 121 -14.60 19.61 11.17
CA ILE A 121 -13.60 20.65 10.87
C ILE A 121 -14.01 22.03 11.44
N ARG A 122 -15.29 22.42 11.33
CA ARG A 122 -15.78 23.69 11.90
C ARG A 122 -15.74 23.72 13.42
N GLU A 123 -15.96 22.58 14.03
CA GLU A 123 -15.92 22.40 15.50
C GLU A 123 -14.50 22.16 16.03
N HIS A 124 -13.49 22.14 15.15
CA HIS A 124 -12.09 21.87 15.49
C HIS A 124 -11.86 20.51 16.17
N VAL A 125 -12.66 19.50 15.79
CA VAL A 125 -12.47 18.11 16.23
C VAL A 125 -12.01 17.24 15.09
N PRO A 126 -11.22 16.16 15.38
CA PRO A 126 -10.81 15.22 14.33
C PRO A 126 -12.03 14.56 13.67
N PRO A 127 -12.11 14.54 12.33
CA PRO A 127 -13.26 13.98 11.60
C PRO A 127 -13.17 12.44 11.49
N VAL A 128 -12.73 11.76 12.55
CA VAL A 128 -12.48 10.32 12.56
C VAL A 128 -13.79 9.55 12.63
N ASP A 129 -13.95 8.58 11.74
CA ASP A 129 -14.98 7.55 11.81
C ASP A 129 -14.60 6.55 12.92
N GLN A 130 -15.33 6.60 14.04
CA GLN A 130 -15.06 5.77 15.21
C GLN A 130 -15.15 4.27 14.93
N GLU A 131 -16.00 3.86 14.00
CA GLU A 131 -16.16 2.46 13.60
C GLU A 131 -14.97 1.94 12.76
N SER A 132 -14.17 2.85 12.21
CA SER A 132 -13.00 2.54 11.40
C SER A 132 -11.72 2.32 12.21
N ILE A 133 -11.76 2.52 13.54
CA ILE A 133 -10.56 2.42 14.38
C ILE A 133 -10.19 0.96 14.58
N GLU A 134 -9.02 0.59 14.09
CA GLU A 134 -8.41 -0.73 14.26
C GLU A 134 -7.18 -0.57 15.16
N ASN A 135 -7.22 -1.18 16.34
CA ASN A 135 -6.09 -1.26 17.25
C ASN A 135 -5.42 -2.61 17.08
N TYR A 136 -4.12 -2.61 16.85
CA TYR A 136 -3.36 -3.82 16.62
C TYR A 136 -2.62 -4.25 17.87
N SER A 137 -2.65 -5.57 18.16
CA SER A 137 -1.72 -6.18 19.09
C SER A 137 -0.30 -6.11 18.53
N GLN A 138 0.71 -6.20 19.37
CA GLN A 138 2.12 -6.23 18.96
C GLN A 138 2.40 -7.29 17.88
N ARG A 139 1.77 -8.46 18.00
CA ARG A 139 1.94 -9.54 17.01
C ARG A 139 1.38 -9.16 15.64
N GLU A 140 0.24 -8.47 15.61
CA GLU A 140 -0.36 -7.97 14.37
C GLU A 140 0.48 -6.85 13.78
N GLU A 141 0.99 -5.93 14.60
CA GLU A 141 1.92 -4.89 14.16
C GLU A 141 3.20 -5.47 13.54
N MET A 142 3.79 -6.50 14.18
CA MET A 142 4.94 -7.23 13.61
C MET A 142 4.59 -7.85 12.25
N GLY A 143 3.40 -8.43 12.12
CA GLY A 143 2.88 -8.97 10.86
C GLY A 143 2.73 -7.89 9.79
N ILE A 144 2.16 -6.75 10.13
CA ILE A 144 1.98 -5.60 9.23
C ILE A 144 3.35 -5.07 8.77
N PHE A 145 4.30 -4.91 9.70
CA PHE A 145 5.67 -4.47 9.38
C PHE A 145 6.34 -5.38 8.34
N VAL A 146 6.30 -6.70 8.57
CA VAL A 146 6.88 -7.68 7.65
C VAL A 146 6.15 -7.65 6.30
N PHE A 147 4.82 -7.69 6.30
CA PHE A 147 4.00 -7.69 5.10
C PHE A 147 4.23 -6.45 4.24
N THR A 148 4.24 -5.26 4.85
CA THR A 148 4.47 -4.01 4.12
C THR A 148 5.93 -3.90 3.66
N GLY A 149 6.89 -4.30 4.50
CA GLY A 149 8.31 -4.31 4.15
C GLY A 149 8.66 -5.21 2.97
N LEU A 150 8.01 -6.38 2.87
CA LEU A 150 8.19 -7.33 1.75
C LEU A 150 7.61 -6.82 0.42
N ARG A 151 6.86 -5.72 0.41
CA ARG A 151 6.42 -5.06 -0.82
C ARG A 151 7.54 -4.31 -1.52
N LYS A 152 8.58 -3.92 -0.79
CA LYS A 152 9.78 -3.28 -1.37
C LYS A 152 10.69 -4.32 -2.00
N ALA A 153 11.32 -3.98 -3.13
CA ALA A 153 12.30 -4.84 -3.79
C ALA A 153 13.54 -5.12 -2.89
N GLU A 154 13.90 -4.18 -2.02
CA GLU A 154 14.99 -4.31 -1.03
C GLU A 154 14.56 -5.06 0.25
N GLY A 155 13.24 -5.29 0.44
CA GLY A 155 12.70 -5.87 1.66
C GLY A 155 12.72 -4.90 2.84
N PHE A 156 12.95 -5.42 4.06
CA PHE A 156 13.06 -4.63 5.29
C PHE A 156 14.32 -4.98 6.07
N SER A 157 14.78 -4.05 6.92
CA SER A 157 15.93 -4.25 7.80
C SER A 157 15.52 -5.01 9.07
N LEU A 158 16.22 -6.10 9.40
CA LEU A 158 16.04 -6.80 10.67
C LEU A 158 16.42 -5.93 11.87
N ASP A 159 17.45 -5.08 11.72
CA ASP A 159 17.83 -4.14 12.77
C ASP A 159 16.74 -3.12 13.03
N HIS A 160 16.08 -2.62 11.98
CA HIS A 160 14.92 -1.74 12.12
C HIS A 160 13.73 -2.46 12.77
N PHE A 161 13.44 -3.69 12.37
CA PHE A 161 12.43 -4.53 13.02
C PHE A 161 12.69 -4.69 14.52
N HIS A 162 13.89 -5.07 14.89
CA HIS A 162 14.29 -5.19 16.29
C HIS A 162 14.24 -3.86 17.05
N HIS A 163 14.62 -2.76 16.40
CA HIS A 163 14.54 -1.43 17.04
C HIS A 163 13.09 -1.03 17.34
N VAL A 164 12.17 -1.31 16.43
CA VAL A 164 10.74 -0.99 16.61
C VAL A 164 10.11 -1.87 17.69
N PHE A 165 10.39 -3.19 17.71
CA PHE A 165 9.65 -4.14 18.53
C PHE A 165 10.36 -4.62 19.79
N ARG A 166 11.69 -4.47 19.94
CA ARG A 166 12.39 -4.80 21.20
C ARG A 166 12.06 -3.88 22.37
N ARG A 167 11.70 -2.63 22.12
CA ARG A 167 11.27 -1.71 23.20
C ARG A 167 10.07 -2.20 23.98
N SER A 168 9.25 -3.05 23.41
CA SER A 168 8.05 -3.59 24.06
C SER A 168 8.33 -4.82 24.92
N GLU A 169 9.41 -5.58 24.68
CA GLU A 169 9.80 -6.72 25.52
C GLU A 169 10.36 -6.26 26.87
N GLU A 170 11.08 -5.15 26.93
CA GLU A 170 11.58 -4.57 28.18
C GLU A 170 10.43 -4.09 29.06
N HIS A 171 9.39 -3.47 28.50
CA HIS A 171 8.21 -3.06 29.25
C HIS A 171 7.33 -4.23 29.72
N THR A 172 7.28 -5.32 28.97
CA THR A 172 6.49 -6.50 29.35
C THR A 172 7.17 -7.28 30.49
N SER A 173 8.49 -7.32 30.50
CA SER A 173 9.26 -7.97 31.58
C SER A 173 9.22 -7.17 32.90
N GLU A 174 9.14 -5.84 32.84
CA GLU A 174 8.96 -5.01 34.04
C GLU A 174 7.58 -5.18 34.67
N LEU A 175 6.52 -5.37 33.89
CA LEU A 175 5.16 -5.62 34.39
C LEU A 175 5.00 -7.02 35.00
N GLN A 176 5.74 -8.03 34.52
CA GLN A 176 5.73 -9.39 35.07
C GLN A 176 6.57 -9.53 36.35
N SER A 177 7.49 -8.60 36.62
CA SER A 177 8.32 -8.62 37.83
C SER A 177 7.65 -8.00 39.07
N HIS A 178 6.42 -7.50 38.96
CA HIS A 178 5.67 -6.84 40.01
C HIS A 178 4.38 -7.58 40.45
N GLU A 179 4.24 -8.85 40.15
CA GLU A 179 3.23 -9.67 40.84
C GLU A 179 3.83 -10.25 42.14
N PRO A 180 3.14 -10.04 43.28
CA PRO A 180 3.59 -10.40 44.62
C PRO A 180 3.54 -11.92 44.88
#